data_0b0b00e102d0417085082f66fdfcd575
#
_entry.id   0b0b00e102d0417085082f66fdfcd575
#
_cell.length_a   1.000
_cell.length_b   1.000
_cell.length_c   1.000
_cell.angle_alpha   90.00
_cell.angle_beta   90.00
_cell.angle_gamma   90.00
#
_symmetry.space_group_name_H-M   'P 1'
#
loop_
_entity.id
_entity.type
_entity.pdbx_description
1 polymer ?
#
loop_
_entity_poly.entity_id
_entity_poly.type
_entity_poly.pdbx_seq_one_letter_code
_entity_poly.pdbx_strand_id
1 'polypeptide(L)'
;NGNYQNPVLPMDFSDPDAVRVGEDYYLISSSFTYLPGVPVLHSRDLVHWERIGNCVERLPFDRYAEPAHGCGTWAPALRWHGGRFYAFIPLPDEGIFYTTATDPRGPWSELHCVKAASGWIDPCPLWDDDGSVYMAHAFANSRCGIKHKIQLSRLDPETLAVVEDGPIVFDGTLTQPTAEGPKMYKRDGWYYIFIP
;
A
#
# COMPACT_ATOMS: atom_id res chain seq x y z
N ASN A 1 -30.88 -5.43 12.25
CA ASN A 1 -31.15 -6.77 11.72
C ASN A 1 -29.89 -7.57 11.35
N GLY A 2 -28.69 -6.99 11.42
CA GLY A 2 -27.42 -7.66 11.11
C GLY A 2 -27.20 -7.99 9.62
N ASN A 3 -28.06 -7.53 8.72
CA ASN A 3 -27.93 -7.72 7.29
C ASN A 3 -27.38 -6.47 6.63
N TYR A 4 -26.53 -6.64 5.61
CA TYR A 4 -26.06 -5.58 4.71
C TYR A 4 -26.18 -6.05 3.25
N GLN A 5 -26.06 -5.12 2.32
CA GLN A 5 -26.15 -5.41 0.89
C GLN A 5 -24.79 -5.14 0.23
N ASN A 6 -24.32 -6.07 -0.59
CA ASN A 6 -23.15 -5.86 -1.44
C ASN A 6 -23.56 -5.21 -2.79
N PRO A 7 -22.69 -4.38 -3.38
CA PRO A 7 -21.40 -3.94 -2.82
C PRO A 7 -21.59 -2.88 -1.73
N VAL A 8 -20.80 -2.93 -0.65
CA VAL A 8 -20.81 -1.90 0.40
C VAL A 8 -20.17 -0.57 -0.06
N LEU A 9 -19.37 -0.64 -1.12
CA LEU A 9 -18.76 0.50 -1.82
C LEU A 9 -19.12 0.40 -3.29
N PRO A 10 -20.22 1.03 -3.77
CA PRO A 10 -20.69 0.93 -5.15
C PRO A 10 -19.93 1.89 -6.09
N MET A 11 -18.61 1.97 -5.95
CA MET A 11 -17.70 2.83 -6.71
C MET A 11 -16.40 2.09 -6.96
N ASP A 12 -15.53 2.65 -7.81
CA ASP A 12 -14.21 2.10 -8.08
C ASP A 12 -13.23 2.49 -6.95
N PHE A 13 -12.99 1.53 -6.07
CA PHE A 13 -11.97 1.56 -5.02
C PHE A 13 -11.12 0.30 -5.14
N SER A 14 -10.34 0.20 -6.23
CA SER A 14 -9.53 -0.97 -6.52
C SER A 14 -8.34 -1.10 -5.58
N ASP A 15 -7.90 -2.34 -5.38
CA ASP A 15 -6.73 -2.70 -4.58
C ASP A 15 -6.73 -2.07 -3.18
N PRO A 16 -7.81 -2.19 -2.42
CA PRO A 16 -7.91 -1.52 -1.13
C PRO A 16 -7.03 -2.15 -0.07
N ASP A 17 -6.54 -1.32 0.84
CA ASP A 17 -5.96 -1.77 2.10
C ASP A 17 -6.58 -1.01 3.26
N ALA A 18 -6.77 -1.69 4.40
CA ALA A 18 -7.45 -1.12 5.54
C ALA A 18 -6.73 -1.38 6.86
N VAL A 19 -6.86 -0.44 7.79
CA VAL A 19 -6.36 -0.56 9.15
C VAL A 19 -7.44 -0.19 10.15
N ARG A 20 -7.45 -0.88 11.30
CA ARG A 20 -8.27 -0.52 12.44
C ARG A 20 -7.44 0.27 13.45
N VAL A 21 -7.97 1.41 13.90
CA VAL A 21 -7.39 2.22 14.97
C VAL A 21 -8.48 2.52 16.01
N GLY A 22 -8.37 1.88 17.17
CA GLY A 22 -9.43 1.95 18.18
C GLY A 22 -10.73 1.30 17.68
N GLU A 23 -11.80 2.09 17.58
CA GLU A 23 -13.11 1.65 17.08
C GLU A 23 -13.34 2.02 15.59
N ASP A 24 -12.38 2.71 14.98
CA ASP A 24 -12.49 3.23 13.65
C ASP A 24 -11.71 2.37 12.64
N TYR A 25 -12.24 2.24 11.44
CA TYR A 25 -11.60 1.59 10.29
C TYR A 25 -11.30 2.62 9.23
N TYR A 26 -10.09 2.58 8.70
CA TYR A 26 -9.65 3.45 7.62
C TYR A 26 -9.21 2.60 6.44
N LEU A 27 -9.61 3.00 5.25
CA LEU A 27 -9.31 2.30 4.00
C LEU A 27 -8.73 3.30 3.01
N ILE A 28 -7.71 2.86 2.28
CA ILE A 28 -7.18 3.57 1.12
C ILE A 28 -7.22 2.66 -0.11
N SER A 29 -7.21 3.24 -1.29
CA SER A 29 -7.21 2.48 -2.56
C SER A 29 -6.34 3.14 -3.62
N SER A 30 -6.05 2.40 -4.69
CA SER A 30 -5.41 2.94 -5.88
C SER A 30 -6.27 4.06 -6.51
N SER A 31 -5.63 4.99 -7.20
CA SER A 31 -6.31 6.03 -7.97
C SER A 31 -5.63 6.34 -9.29
N PHE A 32 -4.55 5.61 -9.61
CA PHE A 32 -3.77 5.80 -10.83
C PHE A 32 -3.33 7.26 -11.01
N THR A 33 -3.72 7.90 -12.11
CA THR A 33 -3.41 9.31 -12.41
C THR A 33 -4.48 10.30 -11.95
N TYR A 34 -5.55 9.81 -11.31
CA TYR A 34 -6.57 10.70 -10.74
C TYR A 34 -6.05 11.39 -9.47
N LEU A 35 -6.12 12.71 -9.45
CA LEU A 35 -5.66 13.56 -8.35
C LEU A 35 -6.79 14.51 -7.88
N PRO A 36 -6.89 14.80 -6.58
CA PRO A 36 -6.12 14.24 -5.48
C PRO A 36 -6.26 12.71 -5.40
N GLY A 37 -5.13 12.02 -5.20
CA GLY A 37 -5.03 10.56 -5.29
C GLY A 37 -5.01 9.84 -3.96
N VAL A 38 -5.15 8.51 -4.03
CA VAL A 38 -5.19 7.60 -2.88
C VAL A 38 -6.26 8.05 -1.88
N PRO A 39 -7.55 7.87 -2.23
CA PRO A 39 -8.67 8.30 -1.38
C PRO A 39 -8.61 7.59 -0.03
N VAL A 40 -8.99 8.32 1.02
CA VAL A 40 -9.12 7.81 2.39
C VAL A 40 -10.58 7.72 2.76
N LEU A 41 -11.01 6.53 3.15
CA LEU A 41 -12.36 6.26 3.63
C LEU A 41 -12.32 5.89 5.11
N HIS A 42 -13.40 6.21 5.80
CA HIS A 42 -13.63 5.90 7.21
C HIS A 42 -14.91 5.11 7.39
N SER A 43 -14.89 4.17 8.33
CA SER A 43 -16.07 3.42 8.77
C SER A 43 -15.94 3.02 10.24
N ARG A 44 -17.07 2.74 10.90
CA ARG A 44 -17.14 2.13 12.24
C ARG A 44 -17.66 0.70 12.23
N ASP A 45 -18.12 0.22 11.09
CA ASP A 45 -18.80 -1.08 10.99
C ASP A 45 -18.40 -1.89 9.75
N LEU A 46 -17.46 -1.39 8.91
CA LEU A 46 -17.01 -1.98 7.65
C LEU A 46 -18.10 -2.04 6.55
N VAL A 47 -19.27 -1.47 6.80
CA VAL A 47 -20.41 -1.44 5.88
C VAL A 47 -20.69 -0.03 5.39
N HIS A 48 -20.74 0.93 6.31
CA HIS A 48 -21.00 2.33 6.00
C HIS A 48 -19.68 3.09 5.94
N TRP A 49 -19.30 3.48 4.74
CA TRP A 49 -18.03 4.16 4.46
C TRP A 49 -18.26 5.60 4.03
N GLU A 50 -17.45 6.50 4.57
CA GLU A 50 -17.40 7.91 4.20
C GLU A 50 -16.00 8.24 3.67
N ARG A 51 -15.93 8.92 2.51
CA ARG A 51 -14.65 9.48 2.02
C ARG A 51 -14.33 10.73 2.83
N ILE A 52 -13.16 10.72 3.50
CA ILE A 52 -12.75 11.78 4.43
C ILE A 52 -11.53 12.58 3.94
N GLY A 53 -10.83 12.14 2.90
CA GLY A 53 -9.66 12.83 2.37
C GLY A 53 -8.95 12.05 1.28
N ASN A 54 -7.70 12.46 1.03
CA ASN A 54 -6.76 11.84 0.10
C ASN A 54 -5.35 11.89 0.65
N CYS A 55 -4.53 10.87 0.38
CA CYS A 55 -3.14 10.85 0.82
C CYS A 55 -2.20 11.66 -0.09
N VAL A 56 -2.56 11.90 -1.35
CA VAL A 56 -1.68 12.50 -2.37
C VAL A 56 -2.39 13.64 -3.06
N GLU A 57 -1.91 14.87 -2.85
CA GLU A 57 -2.43 16.05 -3.56
C GLU A 57 -1.89 16.14 -4.99
N ARG A 58 -0.64 15.77 -5.19
CA ARG A 58 0.04 15.78 -6.49
C ARG A 58 1.16 14.75 -6.55
N LEU A 59 1.49 14.30 -7.75
CA LEU A 59 2.66 13.47 -8.00
C LEU A 59 3.85 14.37 -8.40
N PRO A 60 5.04 14.19 -7.78
CA PRO A 60 6.18 15.10 -7.96
C PRO A 60 7.02 14.77 -9.22
N PHE A 61 6.36 14.34 -10.30
CA PHE A 61 7.03 13.97 -11.57
C PHE A 61 6.33 14.64 -12.74
N ASP A 62 7.09 15.32 -13.61
CA ASP A 62 6.57 16.09 -14.74
C ASP A 62 5.69 15.27 -15.68
N ARG A 63 5.96 13.98 -15.81
CA ARG A 63 5.16 13.07 -16.65
C ARG A 63 3.68 12.97 -16.26
N TYR A 64 3.34 13.35 -15.02
CA TYR A 64 1.96 13.35 -14.52
C TYR A 64 1.27 14.70 -14.64
N ALA A 65 1.90 15.68 -15.29
CA ALA A 65 1.24 16.93 -15.68
C ALA A 65 0.14 16.70 -16.73
N GLU A 66 0.25 15.59 -17.47
CA GLU A 66 -0.73 15.14 -18.47
C GLU A 66 -1.22 13.73 -18.10
N PRO A 67 -2.42 13.31 -18.57
CA PRO A 67 -2.92 11.96 -18.32
C PRO A 67 -1.95 10.87 -18.80
N ALA A 68 -1.56 9.98 -17.90
CA ALA A 68 -0.67 8.85 -18.15
C ALA A 68 -1.36 7.54 -17.79
N HIS A 69 -2.24 7.06 -18.66
CA HIS A 69 -3.06 5.87 -18.41
C HIS A 69 -2.22 4.66 -18.02
N GLY A 70 -2.67 3.94 -16.97
CA GLY A 70 -1.98 2.78 -16.42
C GLY A 70 -0.71 3.10 -15.61
N CYS A 71 -0.48 4.37 -15.30
CA CYS A 71 0.59 4.87 -14.42
C CYS A 71 0.01 5.48 -13.14
N GLY A 72 0.86 6.13 -12.34
CA GLY A 72 0.46 6.82 -11.13
C GLY A 72 0.37 5.89 -9.92
N THR A 73 -0.58 6.12 -9.02
CA THR A 73 -0.69 5.41 -7.74
C THR A 73 -1.42 4.09 -7.88
N TRP A 74 -0.69 2.98 -7.74
CA TRP A 74 -1.23 1.62 -7.74
C TRP A 74 -1.57 1.16 -6.33
N ALA A 75 -1.73 -0.16 -6.11
CA ALA A 75 -2.18 -0.78 -4.87
C ALA A 75 -1.41 -0.33 -3.62
N PRO A 76 -1.96 0.56 -2.78
CA PRO A 76 -1.26 1.09 -1.61
C PRO A 76 -1.38 0.16 -0.41
N ALA A 77 -0.58 0.44 0.63
CA ALA A 77 -0.78 -0.14 1.96
C ALA A 77 -0.92 0.94 3.02
N LEU A 78 -1.86 0.76 3.93
CA LEU A 78 -2.11 1.65 5.07
C LEU A 78 -1.68 0.96 6.37
N ARG A 79 -0.89 1.65 7.18
CA ARG A 79 -0.47 1.18 8.51
C ARG A 79 -0.61 2.27 9.55
N TRP A 80 -0.87 1.85 10.78
CA TRP A 80 -0.82 2.70 11.96
C TRP A 80 0.34 2.25 12.84
N HIS A 81 1.28 3.16 13.07
CA HIS A 81 2.45 2.88 13.90
C HIS A 81 2.88 4.15 14.65
N GLY A 82 3.23 4.03 15.93
CA GLY A 82 3.77 5.14 16.72
C GLY A 82 2.87 6.39 16.76
N GLY A 83 1.53 6.23 16.72
CA GLY A 83 0.60 7.36 16.76
C GLY A 83 0.42 8.08 15.41
N ARG A 84 0.79 7.44 14.28
CA ARG A 84 0.78 8.03 12.96
C ARG A 84 0.33 7.02 11.90
N PHE A 85 -0.41 7.51 10.91
CA PHE A 85 -0.71 6.75 9.70
C PHE A 85 0.48 6.82 8.73
N TYR A 86 0.73 5.70 8.07
CA TYR A 86 1.70 5.55 6.98
C TYR A 86 0.96 4.96 5.78
N ALA A 87 0.96 5.67 4.66
CA ALA A 87 0.49 5.16 3.38
C ALA A 87 1.71 4.87 2.49
N PHE A 88 1.95 3.59 2.19
CA PHE A 88 2.98 3.16 1.26
C PHE A 88 2.33 3.04 -0.12
N ILE A 89 2.88 3.73 -1.10
CA ILE A 89 2.25 3.96 -2.40
C ILE A 89 3.24 3.57 -3.48
N PRO A 90 2.93 2.55 -4.29
CA PRO A 90 3.74 2.22 -5.44
C PRO A 90 3.37 3.13 -6.62
N LEU A 91 4.38 3.69 -7.25
CA LEU A 91 4.35 4.28 -8.56
C LEU A 91 5.13 3.33 -9.47
N PRO A 92 4.50 2.48 -10.30
CA PRO A 92 5.16 1.33 -10.92
C PRO A 92 6.31 1.69 -11.85
N ASP A 93 6.35 2.91 -12.32
CA ASP A 93 7.41 3.42 -13.20
C ASP A 93 8.57 4.05 -12.41
N GLU A 94 8.32 4.56 -11.20
CA GLU A 94 9.29 5.28 -10.37
C GLU A 94 9.78 4.48 -9.17
N GLY A 95 8.89 3.69 -8.53
CA GLY A 95 9.23 2.90 -7.35
C GLY A 95 8.20 2.97 -6.24
N ILE A 96 8.62 2.72 -5.01
CA ILE A 96 7.78 2.77 -3.82
C ILE A 96 8.07 4.04 -3.03
N PHE A 97 7.00 4.70 -2.61
CA PHE A 97 7.02 5.92 -1.80
C PHE A 97 6.15 5.74 -0.57
N TYR A 98 6.33 6.60 0.44
CA TYR A 98 5.39 6.69 1.55
C TYR A 98 5.06 8.15 1.86
N THR A 99 3.91 8.34 2.48
CA THR A 99 3.49 9.60 3.11
C THR A 99 2.88 9.31 4.47
N THR A 100 2.86 10.31 5.36
CA THR A 100 2.36 10.14 6.74
C THR A 100 1.40 11.23 7.14
N ALA A 101 0.49 10.90 8.06
CA ALA A 101 -0.38 11.86 8.73
C ALA A 101 -0.69 11.43 10.17
N THR A 102 -0.94 12.39 11.05
CA THR A 102 -1.48 12.12 12.41
C THR A 102 -3.01 12.06 12.41
N ASP A 103 -3.65 12.80 11.52
CA ASP A 103 -5.09 12.71 11.22
C ASP A 103 -5.26 12.10 9.82
N PRO A 104 -6.07 11.07 9.64
CA PRO A 104 -6.28 10.44 8.33
C PRO A 104 -6.97 11.37 7.30
N ARG A 105 -7.59 12.46 7.76
CA ARG A 105 -8.11 13.53 6.89
C ARG A 105 -6.99 14.38 6.29
N GLY A 106 -5.77 14.28 6.86
CA GLY A 106 -4.62 15.09 6.49
C GLY A 106 -4.39 16.30 7.43
N PRO A 107 -3.44 17.19 7.12
CA PRO A 107 -2.61 17.07 5.91
C PRO A 107 -1.66 15.87 5.95
N TRP A 108 -1.47 15.24 4.81
CA TRP A 108 -0.44 14.22 4.61
C TRP A 108 0.88 14.89 4.22
N SER A 109 2.00 14.28 4.59
CA SER A 109 3.33 14.76 4.23
C SER A 109 3.56 14.68 2.70
N GLU A 110 4.63 15.29 2.22
CA GLU A 110 5.15 15.00 0.89
C GLU A 110 5.53 13.52 0.76
N LEU A 111 5.62 13.03 -0.49
CA LEU A 111 6.07 11.67 -0.77
C LEU A 111 7.55 11.50 -0.50
N HIS A 112 7.90 10.52 0.32
CA HIS A 112 9.27 10.11 0.61
C HIS A 112 9.59 8.82 -0.14
N CYS A 113 10.76 8.76 -0.79
CA CYS A 113 11.17 7.57 -1.53
C CYS A 113 11.61 6.45 -0.59
N VAL A 114 10.98 5.29 -0.70
CA VAL A 114 11.38 4.03 -0.04
C VAL A 114 12.38 3.28 -0.89
N LYS A 115 12.08 3.16 -2.19
CA LYS A 115 12.93 2.50 -3.18
C LYS A 115 12.63 3.05 -4.57
N ALA A 116 13.63 3.63 -5.21
CA ALA A 116 13.56 3.97 -6.64
C ALA A 116 13.83 2.70 -7.46
N ALA A 117 12.77 2.09 -7.97
CA ALA A 117 12.85 0.82 -8.72
C ALA A 117 11.60 0.63 -9.57
N SER A 118 11.74 0.69 -10.88
CA SER A 118 10.65 0.37 -11.79
C SER A 118 10.15 -1.06 -11.58
N GLY A 119 8.84 -1.23 -11.52
CA GLY A 119 8.19 -2.54 -11.41
C GLY A 119 8.06 -3.07 -9.99
N TRP A 120 8.47 -2.36 -8.94
CA TRP A 120 8.13 -2.70 -7.58
C TRP A 120 6.72 -2.21 -7.26
N ILE A 121 5.84 -3.13 -6.83
CA ILE A 121 4.42 -2.85 -6.58
C ILE A 121 3.94 -3.50 -5.29
N ASP A 122 2.75 -3.15 -4.85
CA ASP A 122 2.00 -3.78 -3.75
C ASP A 122 2.81 -3.83 -2.43
N PRO A 123 3.38 -2.73 -1.96
CA PRO A 123 4.17 -2.73 -0.74
C PRO A 123 3.31 -3.05 0.48
N CYS A 124 3.85 -3.82 1.41
CA CYS A 124 3.22 -4.08 2.70
C CYS A 124 4.27 -4.01 3.81
N PRO A 125 4.43 -2.87 4.48
CA PRO A 125 5.40 -2.73 5.56
C PRO A 125 4.90 -3.39 6.85
N LEU A 126 5.88 -3.85 7.67
CA LEU A 126 5.67 -4.36 9.01
C LEU A 126 6.80 -3.87 9.92
N TRP A 127 6.43 -3.19 10.99
CA TRP A 127 7.32 -2.89 12.12
C TRP A 127 7.33 -4.07 13.08
N ASP A 128 8.51 -4.64 13.30
CA ASP A 128 8.66 -5.78 14.19
C ASP A 128 8.90 -5.35 15.65
N ASP A 129 8.70 -6.27 16.58
CA ASP A 129 8.83 -6.04 18.03
C ASP A 129 10.28 -5.75 18.44
N ASP A 130 11.26 -6.17 17.64
CA ASP A 130 12.70 -5.92 17.87
C ASP A 130 13.19 -4.56 17.31
N GLY A 131 12.26 -3.77 16.71
CA GLY A 131 12.55 -2.49 16.08
C GLY A 131 12.98 -2.60 14.62
N SER A 132 13.10 -3.78 14.05
CA SER A 132 13.34 -3.97 12.62
C SER A 132 12.09 -3.61 11.80
N VAL A 133 12.30 -3.16 10.58
CA VAL A 133 11.20 -2.88 9.66
C VAL A 133 11.40 -3.68 8.37
N TYR A 134 10.37 -4.38 7.98
CA TYR A 134 10.34 -5.19 6.76
C TYR A 134 9.25 -4.72 5.82
N MET A 135 9.39 -5.00 4.53
CA MET A 135 8.38 -4.74 3.52
C MET A 135 8.27 -5.94 2.58
N ALA A 136 7.13 -6.61 2.60
CA ALA A 136 6.77 -7.53 1.53
C ALA A 136 6.28 -6.73 0.33
N HIS A 137 6.66 -7.14 -0.89
CA HIS A 137 6.20 -6.49 -2.11
C HIS A 137 6.17 -7.47 -3.29
N ALA A 138 5.45 -7.10 -4.34
CA ALA A 138 5.35 -7.83 -5.59
C ALA A 138 6.06 -7.10 -6.75
N PHE A 139 5.92 -7.65 -7.95
CA PHE A 139 6.55 -7.12 -9.16
C PHE A 139 5.56 -6.99 -10.32
N ALA A 140 5.63 -5.88 -11.03
CA ALA A 140 4.87 -5.63 -12.26
C ALA A 140 5.64 -6.14 -13.49
N ASN A 141 5.20 -7.25 -14.07
CA ASN A 141 5.80 -7.82 -15.28
C ASN A 141 5.93 -6.78 -16.41
N SER A 142 4.95 -5.91 -16.56
CA SER A 142 4.92 -4.87 -17.60
C SER A 142 6.02 -3.81 -17.44
N ARG A 143 6.71 -3.73 -16.30
CA ARG A 143 7.75 -2.75 -16.01
C ARG A 143 9.14 -3.37 -15.82
N CYS A 144 9.23 -4.55 -15.22
CA CYS A 144 10.53 -5.18 -14.91
C CYS A 144 10.67 -6.63 -15.43
N GLY A 145 9.66 -7.19 -16.10
CA GLY A 145 9.71 -8.57 -16.63
C GLY A 145 9.59 -9.66 -15.55
N ILE A 146 9.42 -9.31 -14.28
CA ILE A 146 9.23 -10.22 -13.15
C ILE A 146 7.75 -10.24 -12.79
N LYS A 147 7.22 -11.42 -12.45
CA LYS A 147 5.88 -11.62 -11.91
C LYS A 147 5.78 -12.88 -11.05
N HIS A 148 4.67 -13.03 -10.34
CA HIS A 148 4.35 -14.18 -9.50
C HIS A 148 5.34 -14.41 -8.35
N LYS A 149 6.05 -13.38 -7.92
CA LYS A 149 7.05 -13.47 -6.85
C LYS A 149 6.76 -12.43 -5.78
N ILE A 150 6.97 -12.83 -4.53
CA ILE A 150 6.94 -11.93 -3.37
C ILE A 150 8.35 -11.85 -2.81
N GLN A 151 8.84 -10.65 -2.68
CA GLN A 151 10.14 -10.36 -2.05
C GLN A 151 9.93 -9.74 -0.67
N LEU A 152 10.84 -10.02 0.26
CA LEU A 152 10.86 -9.43 1.59
C LEU A 152 12.10 -8.58 1.73
N SER A 153 11.93 -7.27 1.67
CA SER A 153 12.99 -6.27 1.83
C SER A 153 13.11 -5.81 3.27
N ARG A 154 14.32 -5.42 3.70
CA ARG A 154 14.55 -4.76 4.98
C ARG A 154 14.67 -3.26 4.79
N LEU A 155 13.96 -2.52 5.63
CA LEU A 155 13.96 -1.07 5.64
C LEU A 155 14.80 -0.52 6.80
N ASP A 156 15.36 0.65 6.62
CA ASP A 156 15.90 1.45 7.70
C ASP A 156 14.74 1.94 8.60
N PRO A 157 14.78 1.72 9.91
CA PRO A 157 13.65 2.05 10.79
C PRO A 157 13.42 3.57 10.97
N GLU A 158 14.40 4.41 10.68
CA GLU A 158 14.27 5.87 10.82
C GLU A 158 13.78 6.53 9.51
N THR A 159 14.36 6.12 8.38
CA THR A 159 14.10 6.72 7.07
C THR A 159 13.09 5.95 6.23
N LEU A 160 12.82 4.69 6.56
CA LEU A 160 12.03 3.71 5.82
C LEU A 160 12.54 3.45 4.38
N ALA A 161 13.77 3.85 4.09
CA ALA A 161 14.43 3.48 2.85
C ALA A 161 14.83 1.99 2.86
N VAL A 162 14.77 1.32 1.71
CA VAL A 162 15.27 -0.05 1.57
C VAL A 162 16.79 -0.07 1.77
N VAL A 163 17.24 -0.85 2.76
CA VAL A 163 18.67 -1.08 3.04
C VAL A 163 19.15 -2.44 2.54
N GLU A 164 18.22 -3.35 2.32
CA GLU A 164 18.48 -4.69 1.76
C GLU A 164 17.26 -5.15 0.96
N ASP A 165 17.49 -5.51 -0.31
CA ASP A 165 16.40 -6.01 -1.18
C ASP A 165 15.84 -7.35 -0.67
N GLY A 166 16.67 -8.15 -0.01
CA GLY A 166 16.27 -9.40 0.66
C GLY A 166 15.84 -10.52 -0.28
N PRO A 167 15.38 -11.66 0.26
CA PRO A 167 15.06 -12.84 -0.52
C PRO A 167 13.68 -12.79 -1.18
N ILE A 168 13.51 -13.56 -2.26
CA ILE A 168 12.19 -14.01 -2.71
C ILE A 168 11.67 -15.03 -1.70
N VAL A 169 10.59 -14.69 -1.01
CA VAL A 169 9.97 -15.55 0.02
C VAL A 169 8.86 -16.42 -0.52
N PHE A 170 8.33 -16.08 -1.70
CA PHE A 170 7.37 -16.90 -2.44
C PHE A 170 7.61 -16.77 -3.95
N ASP A 171 7.64 -17.93 -4.65
CA ASP A 171 7.71 -18.01 -6.10
C ASP A 171 6.51 -18.84 -6.61
N GLY A 172 5.50 -18.15 -7.11
CA GLY A 172 4.27 -18.73 -7.63
C GLY A 172 4.33 -19.11 -9.12
N THR A 173 5.49 -19.01 -9.77
CA THR A 173 5.63 -19.17 -11.23
C THR A 173 4.97 -20.45 -11.76
N LEU A 174 5.02 -21.54 -10.99
CA LEU A 174 4.45 -22.83 -11.42
C LEU A 174 3.07 -23.13 -10.81
N THR A 175 2.72 -22.51 -9.71
CA THR A 175 1.56 -22.92 -8.89
C THR A 175 0.54 -21.79 -8.68
N GLN A 176 0.98 -20.54 -8.69
CA GLN A 176 0.14 -19.36 -8.39
C GLN A 176 0.44 -18.24 -9.39
N PRO A 177 -0.12 -18.30 -10.60
CA PRO A 177 0.27 -17.40 -11.70
C PRO A 177 -0.21 -15.95 -11.55
N THR A 178 -0.83 -15.60 -10.43
CA THR A 178 -1.28 -14.24 -10.09
C THR A 178 -0.82 -13.80 -8.69
N ALA A 179 0.27 -14.41 -8.17
CA ALA A 179 0.82 -14.04 -6.87
C ALA A 179 1.31 -12.57 -6.88
N GLU A 180 0.55 -11.71 -6.23
CA GLU A 180 0.80 -10.28 -6.03
C GLU A 180 0.06 -9.82 -4.77
N GLY A 181 -0.06 -8.52 -4.49
CA GLY A 181 -0.88 -7.98 -3.40
C GLY A 181 -0.55 -8.51 -1.99
N PRO A 182 0.73 -8.74 -1.60
CA PRO A 182 1.02 -9.36 -0.31
C PRO A 182 0.52 -8.48 0.84
N LYS A 183 -0.10 -9.13 1.84
CA LYS A 183 -0.48 -8.49 3.11
C LYS A 183 0.23 -9.24 4.25
N MET A 184 1.19 -8.57 4.88
CA MET A 184 2.05 -9.14 5.92
C MET A 184 1.58 -8.74 7.31
N TYR A 185 1.48 -9.72 8.19
CA TYR A 185 1.10 -9.55 9.59
C TYR A 185 1.97 -10.42 10.50
N LYS A 186 2.17 -9.97 11.75
CA LYS A 186 2.72 -10.78 12.84
C LYS A 186 1.63 -11.07 13.86
N ARG A 187 1.48 -12.34 14.24
CA ARG A 187 0.56 -12.78 15.28
C ARG A 187 1.11 -13.98 16.02
N ASP A 188 1.09 -13.93 17.34
CA ASP A 188 1.52 -15.02 18.23
C ASP A 188 2.93 -15.57 17.92
N GLY A 189 3.85 -14.66 17.55
CA GLY A 189 5.24 -14.98 17.19
C GLY A 189 5.43 -15.52 15.76
N TRP A 190 4.36 -15.64 14.97
CA TRP A 190 4.41 -16.07 13.58
C TRP A 190 4.21 -14.90 12.62
N TYR A 191 4.88 -14.98 11.46
CA TYR A 191 4.68 -14.06 10.34
C TYR A 191 3.80 -14.72 9.29
N TYR A 192 2.79 -13.98 8.85
CA TYR A 192 1.84 -14.40 7.82
C TYR A 192 1.93 -13.44 6.65
N ILE A 193 2.03 -13.98 5.45
CA ILE A 193 1.91 -13.22 4.19
C ILE A 193 0.71 -13.81 3.46
N PHE A 194 -0.36 -13.03 3.34
CA PHE A 194 -1.53 -13.37 2.54
C PHE A 194 -1.31 -12.86 1.13
N ILE A 195 -1.62 -13.69 0.15
CA ILE A 195 -1.60 -13.37 -1.28
C ILE A 195 -2.89 -13.90 -1.92
N PRO A 196 -3.48 -13.23 -2.93
CA PRO A 196 -4.65 -13.72 -3.66
C PRO A 196 -4.32 -14.93 -4.55
#